data_542344d73ddf29cd644bf2da2131bade
#
_entry.id   542344d73ddf29cd644bf2da2131bade
#
_cell.length_a   1.000
_cell.length_b   1.000
_cell.length_c   1.000
_cell.angle_alpha   90.00
_cell.angle_beta   90.00
_cell.angle_gamma   90.00
#
_symmetry.space_group_name_H-M   'P 1'
#
loop_
_entity.id
_entity.type
_entity.pdbx_description
1 polymer ?
#
loop_
_entity_poly.entity_id
_entity_poly.type
_entity_poly.pdbx_seq_one_letter_code
_entity_poly.pdbx_strand_id
1 'polypeptide(L)'
;MSNKKEIEGKETVEIFQELDQNVVRSEKFIEKNAKKIGLAFGVVVLGVLGYFGYQHFVVDPKNEEATKAYLTAQKNLMEGKEDLALGGKTANPGFKGTAENFSETSAGKLSAYSAGLIEFSKGNYQKAYDLLDEFSSKNKTLVALKHGAMGDCMVNLNKNDDALSQFEKAISASDDEYTSYYFTRKAGMLALSLKKNDVAKKYFTAIEEKYQDYDGGASDAYIEMVKHF
;
A
#
# COMPACT_ATOMS: atom_id res chain seq x y z
N MET A 1 -33.36 -39.09 43.65
CA MET A 1 -32.00 -38.50 43.56
C MET A 1 -30.90 -39.48 43.17
N SER A 2 -31.13 -40.81 43.28
CA SER A 2 -30.13 -41.86 42.93
C SER A 2 -29.91 -42.00 41.41
N ASN A 3 -30.98 -42.02 40.62
CA ASN A 3 -30.88 -42.24 39.16
C ASN A 3 -30.10 -41.22 38.37
N LYS A 4 -30.04 -39.96 38.78
CA LYS A 4 -29.34 -38.86 38.05
C LYS A 4 -27.83 -38.96 38.20
N LYS A 5 -27.33 -39.37 39.36
CA LYS A 5 -25.88 -39.60 39.58
C LYS A 5 -25.34 -40.83 38.86
N GLU A 6 -26.19 -41.85 38.66
CA GLU A 6 -25.79 -43.05 37.93
C GLU A 6 -25.73 -42.85 36.44
N ILE A 7 -26.56 -41.98 35.89
CA ILE A 7 -26.55 -41.59 34.46
C ILE A 7 -25.33 -40.70 34.16
N GLU A 8 -25.04 -39.71 34.99
CA GLU A 8 -23.85 -38.85 34.83
C GLU A 8 -22.55 -39.65 34.96
N GLY A 9 -22.51 -40.66 35.81
CA GLY A 9 -21.33 -41.53 35.91
C GLY A 9 -21.12 -42.44 34.68
N LYS A 10 -22.18 -42.91 34.03
CA LYS A 10 -22.10 -43.72 32.82
C LYS A 10 -21.66 -42.87 31.60
N GLU A 11 -22.23 -41.67 31.42
CA GLU A 11 -21.82 -40.75 30.34
C GLU A 11 -20.36 -40.38 30.47
N THR A 12 -19.87 -40.13 31.70
CA THR A 12 -18.46 -39.79 31.92
C THR A 12 -17.51 -40.94 31.56
N VAL A 13 -17.90 -42.20 31.90
CA VAL A 13 -17.12 -43.40 31.57
C VAL A 13 -17.11 -43.67 30.08
N GLU A 14 -18.23 -43.46 29.37
CA GLU A 14 -18.30 -43.58 27.91
C GLU A 14 -17.42 -42.57 27.22
N ILE A 15 -17.43 -41.31 27.66
CA ILE A 15 -16.54 -40.25 27.11
C ILE A 15 -15.06 -40.60 27.32
N PHE A 16 -14.69 -41.10 28.49
CA PHE A 16 -13.30 -41.52 28.73
C PHE A 16 -12.92 -42.72 27.89
N GLN A 17 -13.83 -43.69 27.65
CA GLN A 17 -13.56 -44.84 26.76
C GLN A 17 -13.44 -44.44 25.29
N GLU A 18 -14.25 -43.47 24.82
CA GLU A 18 -14.12 -42.91 23.47
C GLU A 18 -12.81 -42.13 23.29
N LEU A 19 -12.41 -41.34 24.30
CA LEU A 19 -11.13 -40.64 24.29
C LEU A 19 -9.96 -41.63 24.22
N ASP A 20 -9.99 -42.68 25.04
CA ASP A 20 -8.94 -43.69 25.09
C ASP A 20 -8.84 -44.46 23.74
N GLN A 21 -9.97 -44.84 23.12
CA GLN A 21 -10.01 -45.45 21.81
C GLN A 21 -9.47 -44.52 20.71
N ASN A 22 -9.76 -43.22 20.78
CA ASN A 22 -9.26 -42.25 19.83
C ASN A 22 -7.74 -42.03 19.98
N VAL A 23 -7.24 -42.02 21.22
CA VAL A 23 -5.80 -41.96 21.50
C VAL A 23 -5.08 -43.18 20.90
N VAL A 24 -5.57 -44.39 21.19
CA VAL A 24 -4.98 -45.65 20.66
C VAL A 24 -5.04 -45.70 19.12
N ARG A 25 -6.12 -45.21 18.51
CA ARG A 25 -6.20 -45.14 17.04
C ARG A 25 -5.18 -44.13 16.47
N SER A 26 -5.00 -43.00 17.14
CA SER A 26 -4.03 -41.96 16.75
C SER A 26 -2.59 -42.51 16.85
N GLU A 27 -2.27 -43.21 17.94
CA GLU A 27 -0.96 -43.86 18.13
C GLU A 27 -0.66 -44.87 17.02
N LYS A 28 -1.58 -45.77 16.74
CA LYS A 28 -1.43 -46.79 15.67
C LYS A 28 -1.31 -46.14 14.29
N PHE A 29 -2.03 -45.01 14.03
CA PHE A 29 -1.91 -44.25 12.78
C PHE A 29 -0.52 -43.63 12.66
N ILE A 30 -0.03 -43.03 13.74
CA ILE A 30 1.30 -42.37 13.77
C ILE A 30 2.38 -43.44 13.58
N GLU A 31 2.32 -44.55 14.30
CA GLU A 31 3.29 -45.65 14.17
C GLU A 31 3.32 -46.24 12.74
N LYS A 32 2.16 -46.52 12.17
CA LYS A 32 2.04 -47.08 10.80
C LYS A 32 2.57 -46.12 9.72
N ASN A 33 2.45 -44.79 9.96
CA ASN A 33 2.83 -43.77 9.00
C ASN A 33 4.08 -42.99 9.41
N ALA A 34 4.78 -43.35 10.47
CA ALA A 34 5.91 -42.63 11.04
C ALA A 34 6.96 -42.20 10.01
N LYS A 35 7.32 -43.09 9.08
CA LYS A 35 8.28 -42.79 8.00
C LYS A 35 7.76 -41.71 7.04
N LYS A 36 6.45 -41.77 6.68
CA LYS A 36 5.85 -40.79 5.79
C LYS A 36 5.68 -39.43 6.48
N ILE A 37 5.25 -39.45 7.74
CA ILE A 37 5.13 -38.23 8.59
C ILE A 37 6.50 -37.61 8.79
N GLY A 38 7.52 -38.39 9.11
CA GLY A 38 8.90 -37.93 9.25
C GLY A 38 9.47 -37.34 7.97
N LEU A 39 9.18 -37.95 6.81
CA LEU A 39 9.57 -37.40 5.51
C LEU A 39 8.87 -36.09 5.22
N ALA A 40 7.55 -36.01 5.43
CA ALA A 40 6.78 -34.79 5.24
C ALA A 40 7.27 -33.65 6.16
N PHE A 41 7.52 -33.97 7.42
CA PHE A 41 8.08 -33.00 8.38
C PHE A 41 9.49 -32.56 7.96
N GLY A 42 10.35 -33.48 7.51
CA GLY A 42 11.68 -33.13 6.99
C GLY A 42 11.62 -32.17 5.79
N VAL A 43 10.70 -32.37 4.85
CA VAL A 43 10.49 -31.46 3.70
C VAL A 43 10.05 -30.06 4.18
N VAL A 44 9.14 -29.99 5.14
CA VAL A 44 8.68 -28.71 5.71
C VAL A 44 9.85 -27.99 6.40
N VAL A 45 10.64 -28.69 7.21
CA VAL A 45 11.81 -28.12 7.90
C VAL A 45 12.83 -27.60 6.89
N LEU A 46 13.14 -28.38 5.84
CA LEU A 46 14.05 -27.93 4.78
C LEU A 46 13.51 -26.70 4.04
N GLY A 47 12.20 -26.66 3.76
CA GLY A 47 11.55 -25.50 3.16
C GLY A 47 11.68 -24.25 4.02
N VAL A 48 11.45 -24.37 5.32
CA VAL A 48 11.58 -23.28 6.29
C VAL A 48 13.04 -22.79 6.38
N LEU A 49 14.00 -23.72 6.52
CA LEU A 49 15.42 -23.36 6.55
C LEU A 49 15.88 -22.71 5.25
N GLY A 50 15.43 -23.22 4.10
CA GLY A 50 15.71 -22.63 2.80
C GLY A 50 15.15 -21.20 2.67
N TYR A 51 13.92 -20.97 3.15
CA TYR A 51 13.30 -19.65 3.17
C TYR A 51 14.09 -18.66 4.04
N PHE A 52 14.44 -19.04 5.27
CA PHE A 52 15.23 -18.18 6.16
C PHE A 52 16.65 -17.93 5.63
N GLY A 53 17.28 -18.96 5.04
CA GLY A 53 18.57 -18.81 4.39
C GLY A 53 18.50 -17.82 3.22
N TYR A 54 17.50 -17.95 2.34
CA TYR A 54 17.29 -17.02 1.23
C TYR A 54 17.03 -15.59 1.73
N GLN A 55 16.17 -15.45 2.76
CA GLN A 55 15.87 -14.15 3.37
C GLN A 55 17.15 -13.48 3.88
N HIS A 56 17.95 -14.20 4.67
CA HIS A 56 19.13 -13.64 5.33
C HIS A 56 20.30 -13.35 4.38
N PHE A 57 20.55 -14.25 3.41
CA PHE A 57 21.73 -14.13 2.53
C PHE A 57 21.47 -13.38 1.23
N VAL A 58 20.22 -13.22 0.81
CA VAL A 58 19.88 -12.58 -0.46
C VAL A 58 19.02 -11.34 -0.27
N VAL A 59 17.92 -11.46 0.49
CA VAL A 59 16.94 -10.37 0.61
C VAL A 59 17.43 -9.26 1.53
N ASP A 60 17.96 -9.61 2.71
CA ASP A 60 18.40 -8.63 3.70
C ASP A 60 19.56 -7.75 3.18
N PRO A 61 20.65 -8.29 2.59
CA PRO A 61 21.70 -7.47 2.00
C PRO A 61 21.20 -6.54 0.89
N LYS A 62 20.31 -7.05 0.01
CA LYS A 62 19.71 -6.24 -1.07
C LYS A 62 18.87 -5.08 -0.51
N ASN A 63 18.08 -5.32 0.53
CA ASN A 63 17.30 -4.28 1.20
C ASN A 63 18.20 -3.23 1.88
N GLU A 64 19.30 -3.67 2.50
CA GLU A 64 20.26 -2.76 3.16
C GLU A 64 20.95 -1.86 2.12
N GLU A 65 21.40 -2.42 1.01
CA GLU A 65 22.03 -1.66 -0.08
C GLU A 65 21.04 -0.66 -0.69
N ALA A 66 19.82 -1.08 -1.00
CA ALA A 66 18.75 -0.21 -1.50
C ALA A 66 18.45 0.95 -0.53
N THR A 67 18.40 0.65 0.77
CA THR A 67 18.14 1.66 1.81
C THR A 67 19.28 2.67 1.89
N LYS A 68 20.54 2.23 1.85
CA LYS A 68 21.71 3.13 1.82
C LYS A 68 21.69 4.05 0.59
N ALA A 69 21.37 3.50 -0.58
CA ALA A 69 21.27 4.27 -1.81
C ALA A 69 20.14 5.32 -1.73
N TYR A 70 18.96 4.93 -1.25
CA TYR A 70 17.82 5.83 -1.03
C TYR A 70 18.18 6.98 -0.06
N LEU A 71 18.76 6.66 1.11
CA LEU A 71 19.13 7.67 2.10
C LEU A 71 20.19 8.64 1.57
N THR A 72 21.11 8.15 0.74
CA THR A 72 22.12 9.02 0.09
C THR A 72 21.46 9.98 -0.89
N ALA A 73 20.52 9.49 -1.71
CA ALA A 73 19.75 10.33 -2.63
C ALA A 73 18.89 11.34 -1.86
N GLN A 74 18.24 10.92 -0.78
CA GLN A 74 17.45 11.80 0.09
C GLN A 74 18.29 12.90 0.73
N LYS A 75 19.50 12.57 1.22
CA LYS A 75 20.44 13.55 1.74
C LYS A 75 20.80 14.59 0.68
N ASN A 76 21.12 14.16 -0.55
CA ASN A 76 21.41 15.09 -1.64
C ASN A 76 20.22 16.02 -1.93
N LEU A 77 18.99 15.50 -1.89
CA LEU A 77 17.78 16.31 -2.07
C LEU A 77 17.64 17.36 -0.96
N MET A 78 17.84 16.97 0.30
CA MET A 78 17.78 17.89 1.45
C MET A 78 18.86 18.99 1.39
N GLU A 79 20.00 18.69 0.77
CA GLU A 79 21.09 19.66 0.52
C GLU A 79 20.84 20.54 -0.74
N GLY A 80 19.69 20.41 -1.38
CA GLY A 80 19.33 21.15 -2.60
C GLY A 80 20.05 20.67 -3.87
N LYS A 81 20.67 19.50 -3.82
CA LYS A 81 21.41 18.90 -4.95
C LYS A 81 20.48 17.97 -5.74
N GLU A 82 19.43 18.53 -6.34
CA GLU A 82 18.36 17.75 -7.00
C GLU A 82 18.87 16.82 -8.10
N ASP A 83 19.83 17.27 -8.94
CA ASP A 83 20.38 16.45 -10.02
C ASP A 83 21.16 15.24 -9.49
N LEU A 84 21.87 15.39 -8.38
CA LEU A 84 22.55 14.28 -7.70
C LEU A 84 21.54 13.35 -7.00
N ALA A 85 20.51 13.93 -6.42
CA ALA A 85 19.43 13.16 -5.80
C ALA A 85 18.67 12.33 -6.83
N LEU A 86 18.33 12.93 -7.98
CA LEU A 86 17.64 12.24 -9.07
C LEU A 86 18.50 11.12 -9.67
N GLY A 87 19.82 11.34 -9.78
CA GLY A 87 20.77 10.38 -10.30
C GLY A 87 20.96 10.48 -11.82
N GLY A 88 22.00 9.84 -12.31
CA GLY A 88 22.20 9.67 -13.74
C GLY A 88 23.64 9.61 -14.24
N LYS A 89 24.56 10.48 -13.87
CA LYS A 89 25.90 10.56 -14.51
C LYS A 89 27.08 10.24 -13.59
N THR A 90 26.86 9.91 -12.34
CA THR A 90 27.91 9.70 -11.33
C THR A 90 27.81 8.29 -10.73
N ALA A 91 28.83 7.88 -9.99
CA ALA A 91 28.88 6.60 -9.27
C ALA A 91 27.72 6.44 -8.22
N ASN A 92 27.00 7.52 -7.94
CA ASN A 92 25.80 7.49 -7.09
C ASN A 92 24.55 7.27 -7.97
N PRO A 93 23.80 6.17 -7.77
CA PRO A 93 22.64 5.85 -8.59
C PRO A 93 21.51 6.90 -8.47
N GLY A 94 21.45 7.66 -7.35
CA GLY A 94 20.32 8.54 -7.05
C GLY A 94 19.01 7.78 -6.94
N PHE A 95 17.89 8.50 -6.91
CA PHE A 95 16.58 7.87 -6.83
C PHE A 95 16.26 7.01 -8.06
N LYS A 96 16.59 7.46 -9.28
CA LYS A 96 16.31 6.69 -10.51
C LYS A 96 17.05 5.36 -10.51
N GLY A 97 18.37 5.37 -10.33
CA GLY A 97 19.13 4.13 -10.33
C GLY A 97 18.79 3.23 -9.15
N THR A 98 18.36 3.80 -8.01
CA THR A 98 17.86 3.00 -6.88
C THR A 98 16.52 2.35 -7.22
N ALA A 99 15.62 3.05 -7.88
CA ALA A 99 14.35 2.49 -8.35
C ALA A 99 14.57 1.34 -9.35
N GLU A 100 15.45 1.53 -10.32
CA GLU A 100 15.77 0.53 -11.35
C GLU A 100 16.43 -0.72 -10.75
N ASN A 101 17.48 -0.55 -9.94
CA ASN A 101 18.28 -1.67 -9.44
C ASN A 101 17.59 -2.45 -8.30
N PHE A 102 16.66 -1.80 -7.57
CA PHE A 102 16.05 -2.32 -6.35
C PHE A 102 14.52 -2.22 -6.36
N SER A 103 13.88 -2.31 -7.52
CA SER A 103 12.43 -2.11 -7.74
C SER A 103 11.53 -2.96 -6.83
N GLU A 104 11.99 -4.13 -6.40
CA GLU A 104 11.24 -5.04 -5.51
C GLU A 104 11.29 -4.63 -4.03
N THR A 105 12.30 -3.81 -3.65
CA THR A 105 12.47 -3.36 -2.27
C THR A 105 11.59 -2.15 -1.95
N SER A 106 11.32 -1.93 -0.66
CA SER A 106 10.58 -0.73 -0.24
C SER A 106 11.34 0.56 -0.57
N ALA A 107 12.68 0.55 -0.44
CA ALA A 107 13.53 1.69 -0.76
C ALA A 107 13.54 1.99 -2.27
N GLY A 108 13.57 0.96 -3.13
CA GLY A 108 13.47 1.13 -4.58
C GLY A 108 12.13 1.74 -5.00
N LYS A 109 11.03 1.25 -4.44
CA LYS A 109 9.69 1.80 -4.69
C LYS A 109 9.56 3.25 -4.24
N LEU A 110 10.03 3.58 -3.02
CA LEU A 110 10.05 4.97 -2.54
C LEU A 110 10.96 5.85 -3.40
N SER A 111 12.03 5.29 -3.97
CA SER A 111 12.91 5.99 -4.88
C SER A 111 12.20 6.36 -6.18
N ALA A 112 11.39 5.47 -6.75
CA ALA A 112 10.57 5.78 -7.92
C ALA A 112 9.60 6.93 -7.63
N TYR A 113 8.91 6.90 -6.48
CA TYR A 113 8.05 7.99 -6.05
C TYR A 113 8.79 9.32 -5.91
N SER A 114 9.95 9.33 -5.22
CA SER A 114 10.75 10.53 -5.02
C SER A 114 11.30 11.09 -6.34
N ALA A 115 11.77 10.21 -7.24
CA ALA A 115 12.21 10.61 -8.57
C ALA A 115 11.06 11.22 -9.38
N GLY A 116 9.87 10.64 -9.29
CA GLY A 116 8.66 11.18 -9.94
C GLY A 116 8.33 12.59 -9.47
N LEU A 117 8.40 12.86 -8.16
CA LEU A 117 8.16 14.20 -7.63
C LEU A 117 9.21 15.21 -8.08
N ILE A 118 10.48 14.82 -8.18
CA ILE A 118 11.55 15.69 -8.70
C ILE A 118 11.33 15.97 -10.20
N GLU A 119 10.99 14.95 -11.00
CA GLU A 119 10.69 15.16 -12.41
C GLU A 119 9.46 16.08 -12.61
N PHE A 120 8.46 15.97 -11.73
CA PHE A 120 7.32 16.86 -11.73
C PHE A 120 7.74 18.31 -11.46
N SER A 121 8.57 18.57 -10.44
CA SER A 121 9.07 19.91 -10.14
C SER A 121 9.88 20.53 -11.28
N LYS A 122 10.54 19.69 -12.08
CA LYS A 122 11.28 20.08 -13.29
C LYS A 122 10.39 20.28 -14.54
N GLY A 123 9.07 20.07 -14.43
CA GLY A 123 8.14 20.18 -15.55
C GLY A 123 8.14 18.98 -16.50
N ASN A 124 8.82 17.91 -16.17
CA ASN A 124 8.88 16.67 -16.96
C ASN A 124 7.70 15.75 -16.65
N TYR A 125 6.48 16.23 -16.84
CA TYR A 125 5.25 15.62 -16.33
C TYR A 125 4.99 14.18 -16.81
N GLN A 126 5.35 13.84 -18.07
CA GLN A 126 5.19 12.47 -18.53
C GLN A 126 6.17 11.52 -17.81
N LYS A 127 7.43 11.91 -17.66
CA LYS A 127 8.42 11.11 -16.92
C LYS A 127 8.06 10.98 -15.45
N ALA A 128 7.52 12.05 -14.86
CA ALA A 128 7.01 12.03 -13.49
C ALA A 128 5.89 11.01 -13.32
N TYR A 129 4.92 11.03 -14.24
CA TYR A 129 3.81 10.06 -14.25
C TYR A 129 4.33 8.62 -14.35
N ASP A 130 5.23 8.33 -15.28
CA ASP A 130 5.77 7.00 -15.50
C ASP A 130 6.49 6.46 -14.24
N LEU A 131 7.32 7.29 -13.60
CA LEU A 131 8.02 6.94 -12.35
C LEU A 131 7.06 6.76 -11.17
N LEU A 132 6.04 7.62 -11.06
CA LEU A 132 5.00 7.47 -10.03
C LEU A 132 4.21 6.17 -10.24
N ASP A 133 3.97 5.74 -11.47
CA ASP A 133 3.24 4.51 -11.74
C ASP A 133 4.00 3.26 -11.28
N GLU A 134 5.31 3.26 -11.31
CA GLU A 134 6.16 2.19 -10.78
C GLU A 134 6.05 2.04 -9.25
N PHE A 135 5.67 3.11 -8.52
CA PHE A 135 5.53 3.06 -7.07
C PHE A 135 4.35 2.19 -6.64
N SER A 136 4.60 1.32 -5.67
CA SER A 136 3.54 0.54 -5.00
C SER A 136 3.77 0.47 -3.49
N SER A 137 2.69 0.51 -2.72
CA SER A 137 2.74 0.45 -1.25
C SER A 137 1.52 -0.26 -0.68
N LYS A 138 1.68 -0.83 0.52
CA LYS A 138 0.56 -1.32 1.33
C LYS A 138 -0.08 -0.19 2.16
N ASN A 139 0.62 0.93 2.32
CA ASN A 139 0.10 2.10 3.03
C ASN A 139 -0.86 2.85 2.10
N LYS A 140 -2.11 2.93 2.50
CA LYS A 140 -3.21 3.52 1.72
C LYS A 140 -3.01 5.00 1.47
N THR A 141 -2.53 5.75 2.47
CA THR A 141 -2.23 7.19 2.31
C THR A 141 -1.15 7.40 1.25
N LEU A 142 -0.08 6.59 1.23
CA LEU A 142 0.95 6.71 0.19
C LEU A 142 0.41 6.35 -1.19
N VAL A 143 -0.51 5.39 -1.31
CA VAL A 143 -1.20 5.07 -2.57
C VAL A 143 -2.07 6.24 -3.02
N ALA A 144 -2.80 6.88 -2.09
CA ALA A 144 -3.60 8.07 -2.39
C ALA A 144 -2.72 9.22 -2.88
N LEU A 145 -1.59 9.50 -2.21
CA LEU A 145 -0.63 10.52 -2.62
C LEU A 145 -0.02 10.25 -4.00
N LYS A 146 0.30 8.98 -4.31
CA LYS A 146 0.71 8.56 -5.66
C LYS A 146 -0.31 8.98 -6.70
N HIS A 147 -1.55 8.55 -6.53
CA HIS A 147 -2.62 8.86 -7.49
C HIS A 147 -2.87 10.37 -7.58
N GLY A 148 -2.79 11.09 -6.46
CA GLY A 148 -2.87 12.53 -6.45
C GLY A 148 -1.79 13.21 -7.31
N ALA A 149 -0.53 12.80 -7.12
CA ALA A 149 0.60 13.31 -7.91
C ALA A 149 0.49 12.93 -9.40
N MET A 150 0.00 11.71 -9.71
CA MET A 150 -0.30 11.31 -11.09
C MET A 150 -1.41 12.18 -11.70
N GLY A 151 -2.44 12.52 -10.92
CA GLY A 151 -3.48 13.47 -11.33
C GLY A 151 -2.90 14.83 -11.66
N ASP A 152 -1.99 15.34 -10.83
CA ASP A 152 -1.30 16.61 -11.10
C ASP A 152 -0.47 16.57 -12.39
N CYS A 153 0.20 15.45 -12.67
CA CYS A 153 0.89 15.24 -13.94
C CYS A 153 -0.09 15.33 -15.12
N MET A 154 -1.25 14.68 -15.02
CA MET A 154 -2.26 14.68 -16.07
C MET A 154 -2.87 16.07 -16.31
N VAL A 155 -3.10 16.86 -15.24
CA VAL A 155 -3.53 18.28 -15.38
C VAL A 155 -2.52 19.06 -16.22
N ASN A 156 -1.23 18.96 -15.88
CA ASN A 156 -0.17 19.68 -16.59
C ASN A 156 0.06 19.17 -18.03
N LEU A 157 -0.33 17.95 -18.32
CA LEU A 157 -0.34 17.38 -19.68
C LEU A 157 -1.62 17.71 -20.46
N ASN A 158 -2.55 18.53 -19.88
CA ASN A 158 -3.87 18.83 -20.41
C ASN A 158 -4.77 17.58 -20.65
N LYS A 159 -4.48 16.48 -19.96
CA LYS A 159 -5.27 15.24 -19.95
C LYS A 159 -6.27 15.24 -18.78
N ASN A 160 -7.19 16.20 -18.83
CA ASN A 160 -8.02 16.54 -17.66
C ASN A 160 -9.00 15.44 -17.22
N ASP A 161 -9.50 14.61 -18.12
CA ASP A 161 -10.37 13.48 -17.77
C ASP A 161 -9.57 12.38 -17.05
N ASP A 162 -8.35 12.12 -17.51
CA ASP A 162 -7.43 11.21 -16.83
C ASP A 162 -7.05 11.75 -15.45
N ALA A 163 -6.84 13.08 -15.31
CA ALA A 163 -6.58 13.72 -14.04
C ALA A 163 -7.72 13.52 -13.03
N LEU A 164 -8.98 13.74 -13.44
CA LEU A 164 -10.14 13.48 -12.60
C LEU A 164 -10.20 12.02 -12.15
N SER A 165 -9.93 11.08 -13.07
CA SER A 165 -9.86 9.65 -12.75
C SER A 165 -8.77 9.34 -11.72
N GLN A 166 -7.60 9.96 -11.83
CA GLN A 166 -6.52 9.78 -10.85
C GLN A 166 -6.88 10.37 -9.47
N PHE A 167 -7.51 11.53 -9.42
CA PHE A 167 -7.99 12.09 -8.15
C PHE A 167 -9.08 11.23 -7.51
N GLU A 168 -9.99 10.63 -8.29
CA GLU A 168 -10.98 9.66 -7.77
C GLU A 168 -10.31 8.41 -7.17
N LYS A 169 -9.24 7.90 -7.82
CA LYS A 169 -8.43 6.81 -7.26
C LYS A 169 -7.75 7.23 -5.96
N ALA A 170 -7.24 8.47 -5.87
CA ALA A 170 -6.64 9.00 -4.65
C ALA A 170 -7.64 9.06 -3.50
N ILE A 171 -8.85 9.58 -3.75
CA ILE A 171 -9.94 9.63 -2.76
C ILE A 171 -10.32 8.22 -2.29
N SER A 172 -10.45 7.28 -3.22
CA SER A 172 -10.88 5.90 -2.92
C SER A 172 -9.80 5.07 -2.22
N ALA A 173 -8.53 5.36 -2.45
CA ALA A 173 -7.41 4.64 -1.86
C ALA A 173 -7.13 5.05 -0.40
N SER A 174 -7.46 6.28 -0.02
CA SER A 174 -7.20 6.81 1.31
C SER A 174 -8.15 6.25 2.36
N ASP A 175 -7.61 5.95 3.55
CA ASP A 175 -8.37 5.72 4.78
C ASP A 175 -8.23 6.90 5.76
N ASP A 176 -7.55 7.96 5.35
CA ASP A 176 -7.39 9.21 6.07
C ASP A 176 -8.34 10.27 5.49
N GLU A 177 -9.20 10.81 6.36
CA GLU A 177 -10.24 11.77 5.95
C GLU A 177 -9.68 13.08 5.42
N TYR A 178 -8.57 13.58 5.98
CA TYR A 178 -7.92 14.79 5.48
C TYR A 178 -7.38 14.61 4.06
N THR A 179 -6.73 13.48 3.79
CA THR A 179 -6.23 13.15 2.46
C THR A 179 -7.38 13.01 1.46
N SER A 180 -8.49 12.37 1.88
CA SER A 180 -9.69 12.23 1.06
C SER A 180 -10.32 13.60 0.76
N TYR A 181 -10.45 14.47 1.75
CA TYR A 181 -10.91 15.85 1.59
C TYR A 181 -10.02 16.61 0.59
N TYR A 182 -8.71 16.56 0.77
CA TYR A 182 -7.75 17.27 -0.07
C TYR A 182 -7.92 16.94 -1.57
N PHE A 183 -8.02 15.66 -1.90
CA PHE A 183 -8.21 15.24 -3.29
C PHE A 183 -9.64 15.44 -3.80
N THR A 184 -10.66 15.36 -2.93
CA THR A 184 -12.04 15.74 -3.28
C THR A 184 -12.11 17.19 -3.70
N ARG A 185 -11.47 18.08 -2.95
CA ARG A 185 -11.40 19.50 -3.29
C ARG A 185 -10.65 19.76 -4.59
N LYS A 186 -9.50 19.08 -4.82
CA LYS A 186 -8.76 19.17 -6.08
C LYS A 186 -9.60 18.75 -7.28
N ALA A 187 -10.31 17.62 -7.17
CA ALA A 187 -11.19 17.11 -8.22
C ALA A 187 -12.35 18.10 -8.50
N GLY A 188 -12.96 18.65 -7.45
CA GLY A 188 -14.01 19.65 -7.57
C GLY A 188 -13.55 20.91 -8.28
N MET A 189 -12.38 21.45 -7.91
CA MET A 189 -11.79 22.63 -8.55
C MET A 189 -11.45 22.37 -10.03
N LEU A 190 -10.90 21.21 -10.35
CA LEU A 190 -10.64 20.84 -11.73
C LEU A 190 -11.94 20.72 -12.54
N ALA A 191 -12.97 20.08 -11.99
CA ALA A 191 -14.27 19.96 -12.64
C ALA A 191 -14.90 21.34 -12.93
N LEU A 192 -14.83 22.30 -11.99
CA LEU A 192 -15.27 23.68 -12.21
C LEU A 192 -14.51 24.34 -13.36
N SER A 193 -13.19 24.22 -13.38
CA SER A 193 -12.35 24.81 -14.44
C SER A 193 -12.69 24.28 -15.83
N LEU A 194 -13.18 23.04 -15.88
CA LEU A 194 -13.62 22.36 -17.10
C LEU A 194 -15.09 22.59 -17.45
N LYS A 195 -15.81 23.37 -16.64
CA LYS A 195 -17.27 23.59 -16.76
C LYS A 195 -18.09 22.31 -16.68
N LYS A 196 -17.57 21.29 -15.97
CA LYS A 196 -18.27 20.03 -15.70
C LYS A 196 -19.13 20.18 -14.44
N ASN A 197 -20.20 20.94 -14.56
CA ASN A 197 -21.00 21.41 -13.44
C ASN A 197 -21.54 20.27 -12.55
N ASP A 198 -22.11 19.21 -13.15
CA ASP A 198 -22.63 18.06 -12.38
C ASP A 198 -21.51 17.36 -11.58
N VAL A 199 -20.33 17.23 -12.18
CA VAL A 199 -19.16 16.60 -11.54
C VAL A 199 -18.64 17.49 -10.40
N ALA A 200 -18.56 18.79 -10.61
CA ALA A 200 -18.19 19.75 -9.58
C ALA A 200 -19.17 19.73 -8.41
N LYS A 201 -20.48 19.72 -8.71
CA LYS A 201 -21.54 19.61 -7.71
C LYS A 201 -21.36 18.36 -6.82
N LYS A 202 -21.12 17.18 -7.42
CA LYS A 202 -20.83 15.93 -6.69
C LYS A 202 -19.72 16.12 -5.65
N TYR A 203 -18.61 16.72 -6.03
CA TYR A 203 -17.46 16.85 -5.14
C TYR A 203 -17.69 17.90 -4.04
N PHE A 204 -18.24 19.06 -4.36
CA PHE A 204 -18.50 20.10 -3.36
C PHE A 204 -19.61 19.73 -2.39
N THR A 205 -20.65 19.01 -2.84
CA THR A 205 -21.65 18.39 -1.94
C THR A 205 -20.98 17.38 -0.98
N ALA A 206 -20.05 16.56 -1.49
CA ALA A 206 -19.32 15.63 -0.62
C ALA A 206 -18.45 16.35 0.43
N ILE A 207 -17.88 17.52 0.10
CA ILE A 207 -17.15 18.36 1.07
C ILE A 207 -18.11 18.88 2.14
N GLU A 208 -19.25 19.44 1.76
CA GLU A 208 -20.27 19.96 2.68
C GLU A 208 -20.78 18.87 3.63
N GLU A 209 -21.03 17.66 3.13
CA GLU A 209 -21.62 16.57 3.91
C GLU A 209 -20.63 15.79 4.80
N LYS A 210 -19.37 15.65 4.36
CA LYS A 210 -18.44 14.70 4.98
C LYS A 210 -17.16 15.32 5.53
N TYR A 211 -16.77 16.50 5.02
CA TYR A 211 -15.44 17.06 5.28
C TYR A 211 -15.48 18.48 5.82
N GLN A 212 -16.61 18.94 6.36
CA GLN A 212 -16.79 20.29 6.85
C GLN A 212 -15.75 20.67 7.92
N ASP A 213 -15.42 19.73 8.81
CA ASP A 213 -14.41 19.95 9.87
C ASP A 213 -13.00 20.20 9.34
N TYR A 214 -12.68 19.67 8.15
CA TYR A 214 -11.38 19.84 7.49
C TYR A 214 -11.36 21.05 6.55
N ASP A 215 -12.50 21.43 6.02
CA ASP A 215 -12.60 22.51 5.03
C ASP A 215 -12.45 23.91 5.66
N GLY A 216 -12.96 24.09 6.87
CA GLY A 216 -12.87 25.37 7.61
C GLY A 216 -13.41 26.57 6.82
N GLY A 217 -14.39 26.36 5.94
CA GLY A 217 -15.00 27.37 5.10
C GLY A 217 -14.24 27.69 3.81
N ALA A 218 -13.15 26.97 3.52
CA ALA A 218 -12.33 27.22 2.33
C ALA A 218 -13.07 26.95 1.01
N SER A 219 -14.14 26.15 1.04
CA SER A 219 -14.96 25.79 -0.12
C SER A 219 -16.35 26.41 -0.13
N ASP A 220 -16.73 27.22 0.86
CA ASP A 220 -18.11 27.74 1.00
C ASP A 220 -18.63 28.44 -0.26
N ALA A 221 -17.80 29.30 -0.89
CA ALA A 221 -18.17 29.98 -2.11
C ALA A 221 -18.43 29.02 -3.29
N TYR A 222 -17.68 27.93 -3.37
CA TYR A 222 -17.84 26.91 -4.40
C TYR A 222 -19.06 26.03 -4.11
N ILE A 223 -19.29 25.67 -2.85
CA ILE A 223 -20.46 24.93 -2.39
C ILE A 223 -21.73 25.73 -2.74
N GLU A 224 -21.76 27.02 -2.44
CA GLU A 224 -22.91 27.85 -2.77
C GLU A 224 -23.09 27.99 -4.29
N MET A 225 -21.99 28.20 -5.03
CA MET A 225 -22.04 28.26 -6.50
C MET A 225 -22.66 27.02 -7.13
N VAL A 226 -22.27 25.82 -6.70
CA VAL A 226 -22.75 24.56 -7.32
C VAL A 226 -24.22 24.25 -7.00
N LYS A 227 -24.81 24.90 -6.00
CA LYS A 227 -26.25 24.77 -5.71
C LYS A 227 -27.13 25.35 -6.81
N HIS A 228 -26.56 26.30 -7.57
CA HIS A 228 -27.27 27.01 -8.64
C HIS A 228 -26.99 26.44 -10.05
N PHE A 229 -26.33 25.29 -10.17
CA PHE A 229 -26.09 24.59 -11.42
C PHE A 229 -27.27 23.72 -11.82
#